data_74f135f452680e8edcc0b213dc4720d5
#
_entry.id   74f135f452680e8edcc0b213dc4720d5
#
_cell.length_a   1.000
_cell.length_b   1.000
_cell.length_c   1.000
_cell.angle_alpha   90.00
_cell.angle_beta   90.00
_cell.angle_gamma   90.00
#
_symmetry.space_group_name_H-M   'P 1'
#
loop_
_entity.id
_entity.type
_entity.pdbx_description
1 polymer ?
#
loop_
_entity_poly.entity_id
_entity_poly.type
_entity_poly.pdbx_seq_one_letter_code
_entity_poly.pdbx_strand_id
1 'polypeptide(L)'
;ILEEARGYDTGDPFYDVKVGGTRYSERMPLGTPEEIKSMTAEKLENFYRKWYVPELATIVVVGDLNVGEMEGKIKELFEGIPAVKTTGYKEYPLEYKEKVAYQEMQDTLISRSTLELILPKVTTVQSTYGDRLKKIKESVLVSAVNARFKAQDLRVSLSDNWYLSDKDHLVFSIDGEHGTEIKEKIVEVVSTLKQIREQGFCEPELARLKENAIKQLGKLYTVKSSEQWCEDFADLAISGERYVTDTLHNGWLATQIRAIESKELQTLAGKWFGCLSHVRAAYHYNPLKGEKLTEKEIQDSWEEGEKVSRGVYEYVVVEEEEQEEVDVPEFLVRKFTPS
;
A
#
# COMPACT_ATOMS: atom_id res chain seq x y z
N ILE A 1 -8.33 29.46 5.27
CA ILE A 1 -8.49 28.11 5.87
C ILE A 1 -9.93 27.60 5.70
N LEU A 2 -10.99 28.30 6.15
CA LEU A 2 -12.37 27.81 5.98
C LEU A 2 -12.80 27.63 4.52
N GLU A 3 -12.36 28.50 3.62
CA GLU A 3 -12.63 28.37 2.18
C GLU A 3 -11.81 27.21 1.57
N GLU A 4 -10.57 27.03 1.98
CA GLU A 4 -9.76 25.88 1.60
C GLU A 4 -10.39 24.58 2.12
N ALA A 5 -10.85 24.57 3.38
CA ALA A 5 -11.51 23.42 3.96
C ALA A 5 -12.79 22.99 3.24
N ARG A 6 -13.51 23.94 2.59
CA ARG A 6 -14.68 23.62 1.76
C ARG A 6 -14.33 22.89 0.47
N GLY A 7 -13.13 23.15 -0.08
CA GLY A 7 -12.63 22.49 -1.29
C GLY A 7 -11.77 21.27 -0.98
N TYR A 8 -11.51 20.97 0.29
CA TYR A 8 -10.71 19.82 0.68
C TYR A 8 -11.61 18.58 0.78
N ASP A 9 -11.55 17.81 -0.25
CA ASP A 9 -11.98 16.43 -0.21
C ASP A 9 -10.80 15.56 0.26
N THR A 10 -11.06 14.54 1.06
CA THR A 10 -10.03 13.57 1.48
C THR A 10 -9.39 12.86 0.29
N GLY A 11 -9.96 13.03 -0.91
CA GLY A 11 -9.57 12.30 -2.11
C GLY A 11 -9.91 10.81 -2.08
N ASP A 12 -10.42 10.32 -0.95
CA ASP A 12 -10.86 8.95 -0.77
C ASP A 12 -12.35 8.93 -0.36
N PRO A 13 -13.27 8.71 -1.30
CA PRO A 13 -14.69 8.69 -1.02
C PRO A 13 -15.12 7.57 -0.06
N PHE A 14 -14.26 6.59 0.15
CA PHE A 14 -14.48 5.46 1.06
C PHE A 14 -13.66 5.55 2.36
N TYR A 15 -13.22 6.75 2.71
CA TYR A 15 -12.47 6.96 3.95
C TYR A 15 -13.23 6.41 5.17
N ASP A 16 -14.52 6.66 5.24
CA ASP A 16 -15.34 6.23 6.38
C ASP A 16 -15.39 4.70 6.54
N VAL A 17 -15.48 3.94 5.46
CA VAL A 17 -15.44 2.47 5.56
C VAL A 17 -14.05 1.97 5.93
N LYS A 18 -13.00 2.67 5.50
CA LYS A 18 -11.61 2.30 5.75
C LYS A 18 -11.16 2.58 7.19
N VAL A 19 -11.68 3.62 7.84
CA VAL A 19 -11.29 4.01 9.21
C VAL A 19 -12.47 4.14 10.18
N GLY A 20 -13.69 3.92 9.73
CA GLY A 20 -14.90 4.09 10.53
C GLY A 20 -14.86 3.35 11.86
N GLY A 21 -15.37 3.98 12.92
CA GLY A 21 -15.35 3.44 14.27
C GLY A 21 -13.97 3.42 14.94
N THR A 22 -12.93 3.94 14.29
CA THR A 22 -11.59 4.09 14.87
C THR A 22 -11.36 5.52 15.37
N ARG A 23 -10.27 5.73 16.11
CA ARG A 23 -9.85 7.07 16.53
C ARG A 23 -9.56 8.00 15.34
N TYR A 24 -9.13 7.45 14.23
CA TYR A 24 -8.74 8.22 13.04
C TYR A 24 -9.94 8.83 12.32
N SER A 25 -11.11 8.18 12.33
CA SER A 25 -12.34 8.73 11.76
C SER A 25 -12.82 10.01 12.47
N GLU A 26 -12.45 10.19 13.75
CA GLU A 26 -12.79 11.36 14.56
C GLU A 26 -11.74 12.48 14.46
N ARG A 27 -10.66 12.28 13.70
CA ARG A 27 -9.49 13.16 13.69
C ARG A 27 -8.94 13.41 12.30
N MET A 28 -9.82 13.90 11.44
CA MET A 28 -9.42 14.35 10.11
C MET A 28 -8.37 15.45 10.19
N PRO A 29 -7.35 15.44 9.31
CA PRO A 29 -6.22 16.38 9.37
C PRO A 29 -6.62 17.85 9.39
N LEU A 30 -7.69 18.24 8.69
CA LEU A 30 -8.20 19.62 8.68
C LEU A 30 -9.16 19.93 9.84
N GLY A 31 -9.67 18.90 10.51
CA GLY A 31 -10.74 19.07 11.51
C GLY A 31 -12.08 19.47 10.91
N THR A 32 -13.02 19.79 11.78
CA THR A 32 -14.35 20.26 11.39
C THR A 32 -14.40 21.79 11.26
N PRO A 33 -15.38 22.36 10.53
CA PRO A 33 -15.57 23.81 10.48
C PRO A 33 -15.76 24.43 11.88
N GLU A 34 -16.37 23.72 12.81
CA GLU A 34 -16.59 24.13 14.20
C GLU A 34 -15.27 24.21 14.97
N GLU A 35 -14.40 23.19 14.82
CA GLU A 35 -13.05 23.17 15.40
C GLU A 35 -12.20 24.30 14.86
N ILE A 36 -12.20 24.51 13.54
CA ILE A 36 -11.48 25.61 12.89
C ILE A 36 -11.94 26.96 13.44
N LYS A 37 -13.25 27.19 13.55
CA LYS A 37 -13.81 28.44 14.09
C LYS A 37 -13.49 28.62 15.60
N SER A 38 -13.33 27.52 16.35
CA SER A 38 -13.00 27.53 17.77
C SER A 38 -11.50 27.70 18.04
N MET A 39 -10.66 27.74 16.99
CA MET A 39 -9.21 27.87 17.14
C MET A 39 -8.86 29.28 17.62
N THR A 40 -8.03 29.36 18.66
CA THR A 40 -7.50 30.60 19.20
C THR A 40 -5.98 30.64 19.02
N ALA A 41 -5.40 31.84 19.05
CA ALA A 41 -3.95 32.01 19.01
C ALA A 41 -3.25 31.22 20.13
N GLU A 42 -3.82 31.21 21.33
CA GLU A 42 -3.29 30.48 22.49
C GLU A 42 -3.28 28.95 22.24
N LYS A 43 -4.36 28.39 21.69
CA LYS A 43 -4.42 26.95 21.34
C LYS A 43 -3.34 26.57 20.31
N LEU A 44 -3.17 27.42 19.28
CA LEU A 44 -2.17 27.23 18.23
C LEU A 44 -0.76 27.33 18.79
N GLU A 45 -0.47 28.34 19.63
CA GLU A 45 0.82 28.51 20.26
C GLU A 45 1.15 27.34 21.19
N ASN A 46 0.20 26.86 21.99
CA ASN A 46 0.37 25.69 22.86
C ASN A 46 0.66 24.41 22.04
N PHE A 47 -0.02 24.23 20.91
CA PHE A 47 0.25 23.12 20.02
C PHE A 47 1.65 23.22 19.44
N TYR A 48 2.06 24.39 18.93
CA TYR A 48 3.38 24.63 18.40
C TYR A 48 4.48 24.35 19.43
N ARG A 49 4.37 24.92 20.62
CA ARG A 49 5.34 24.72 21.72
C ARG A 49 5.45 23.26 22.17
N LYS A 50 4.38 22.49 22.02
CA LYS A 50 4.36 21.08 22.42
C LYS A 50 5.01 20.15 21.40
N TRP A 51 4.82 20.42 20.11
CA TRP A 51 5.16 19.46 19.05
C TRP A 51 6.37 19.88 18.20
N TYR A 52 6.64 21.18 18.08
CA TYR A 52 7.78 21.69 17.32
C TYR A 52 8.99 21.88 18.23
N VAL A 53 9.52 20.78 18.72
CA VAL A 53 10.66 20.72 19.63
C VAL A 53 11.79 19.89 19.03
N PRO A 54 13.08 20.24 19.30
CA PRO A 54 14.23 19.55 18.71
C PRO A 54 14.21 18.04 18.90
N GLU A 55 13.73 17.56 20.04
CA GLU A 55 13.68 16.14 20.39
C GLU A 55 12.75 15.32 19.48
N LEU A 56 11.82 15.96 18.76
CA LEU A 56 10.92 15.35 17.81
C LEU A 56 11.29 15.67 16.36
N ALA A 57 12.40 16.40 16.13
CA ALA A 57 12.82 16.82 14.80
C ALA A 57 13.94 15.92 14.27
N THR A 58 13.88 15.59 13.00
CA THR A 58 14.98 14.99 12.25
C THR A 58 15.35 15.91 11.10
N ILE A 59 16.65 16.19 10.95
CA ILE A 59 17.18 17.01 9.87
C ILE A 59 17.85 16.09 8.86
N VAL A 60 17.39 16.14 7.61
CA VAL A 60 17.98 15.40 6.50
C VAL A 60 18.55 16.40 5.49
N VAL A 61 19.82 16.26 5.15
CA VAL A 61 20.49 17.13 4.17
C VAL A 61 21.20 16.24 3.17
N VAL A 62 20.87 16.39 1.89
CA VAL A 62 21.44 15.60 0.79
C VAL A 62 21.91 16.55 -0.32
N GLY A 63 23.13 16.35 -0.83
CA GLY A 63 23.67 17.14 -1.91
C GLY A 63 25.17 16.95 -2.07
N ASP A 64 25.78 17.72 -2.97
CA ASP A 64 27.24 17.81 -3.10
C ASP A 64 27.79 18.73 -2.01
N LEU A 65 28.10 18.16 -0.85
CA LEU A 65 28.50 18.91 0.34
C LEU A 65 29.55 18.16 1.17
N ASN A 66 30.30 18.91 1.95
CA ASN A 66 31.18 18.34 2.96
C ASN A 66 30.36 18.01 4.22
N VAL A 67 30.28 16.74 4.54
CA VAL A 67 29.46 16.24 5.67
C VAL A 67 29.90 16.86 6.99
N GLY A 68 31.19 16.94 7.26
CA GLY A 68 31.72 17.50 8.52
C GLY A 68 31.42 18.99 8.69
N GLU A 69 31.56 19.78 7.61
CA GLU A 69 31.20 21.19 7.62
C GLU A 69 29.69 21.41 7.82
N MET A 70 28.88 20.58 7.17
CA MET A 70 27.44 20.68 7.31
C MET A 70 26.96 20.28 8.71
N GLU A 71 27.53 19.20 9.28
CA GLU A 71 27.27 18.81 10.66
C GLU A 71 27.64 19.93 11.63
N GLY A 72 28.81 20.59 11.42
CA GLY A 72 29.25 21.75 12.21
C GLY A 72 28.24 22.90 12.16
N LYS A 73 27.75 23.24 10.97
CA LYS A 73 26.74 24.30 10.78
C LYS A 73 25.41 23.94 11.47
N ILE A 74 24.96 22.71 11.37
CA ILE A 74 23.72 22.25 12.04
C ILE A 74 23.89 22.39 13.56
N LYS A 75 25.03 21.95 14.12
CA LYS A 75 25.28 22.08 15.55
C LYS A 75 25.30 23.55 15.98
N GLU A 76 26.03 24.41 15.26
CA GLU A 76 26.08 25.84 15.54
C GLU A 76 24.69 26.50 15.58
N LEU A 77 23.81 26.14 14.66
CA LEU A 77 22.46 26.71 14.54
C LEU A 77 21.49 26.20 15.62
N PHE A 78 21.62 24.95 16.04
CA PHE A 78 20.61 24.29 16.86
C PHE A 78 21.08 24.01 18.31
N GLU A 79 22.39 24.01 18.60
CA GLU A 79 22.95 23.74 19.94
C GLU A 79 22.43 24.69 21.02
N GLY A 80 22.13 25.95 20.65
CA GLY A 80 21.58 26.95 21.56
C GLY A 80 20.10 26.78 21.90
N ILE A 81 19.37 25.86 21.26
CA ILE A 81 17.94 25.65 21.51
C ILE A 81 17.80 24.75 22.74
N PRO A 82 17.09 25.20 23.81
CA PRO A 82 16.94 24.40 25.01
C PRO A 82 16.20 23.09 24.74
N ALA A 83 16.71 22.00 25.28
CA ALA A 83 16.02 20.73 25.27
C ALA A 83 14.70 20.82 26.05
N VAL A 84 13.62 20.36 25.45
CA VAL A 84 12.29 20.36 26.06
C VAL A 84 11.90 18.93 26.38
N LYS A 85 11.59 18.66 27.64
CA LYS A 85 11.10 17.33 28.03
C LYS A 85 9.73 17.08 27.37
N THR A 86 9.73 16.28 26.32
CA THR A 86 8.51 15.87 25.63
C THR A 86 8.05 14.49 26.10
N THR A 87 6.75 14.21 26.00
CA THR A 87 6.19 12.87 26.22
C THR A 87 6.44 11.95 25.05
N GLY A 88 7.04 12.45 23.97
CA GLY A 88 7.24 11.74 22.72
C GLY A 88 5.96 11.58 21.90
N TYR A 89 6.13 11.05 20.72
CA TYR A 89 5.01 10.65 19.86
C TYR A 89 4.41 9.35 20.42
N LYS A 90 3.10 9.33 20.55
CA LYS A 90 2.36 8.11 20.91
C LYS A 90 1.67 7.57 19.68
N GLU A 91 2.07 6.38 19.28
CA GLU A 91 1.36 5.64 18.24
C GLU A 91 0.01 5.17 18.75
N TYR A 92 -0.97 5.28 17.87
CA TYR A 92 -2.31 4.75 18.11
C TYR A 92 -2.60 3.73 17.03
N PRO A 93 -2.71 2.43 17.39
CA PRO A 93 -3.02 1.39 16.42
C PRO A 93 -4.38 1.64 15.78
N LEU A 94 -4.52 1.23 14.53
CA LEU A 94 -5.79 1.27 13.81
C LEU A 94 -6.63 0.05 14.26
N GLU A 95 -7.46 0.25 15.27
CA GLU A 95 -8.30 -0.79 15.87
C GLU A 95 -9.73 -0.67 15.35
N TYR A 96 -10.18 -1.70 14.64
CA TYR A 96 -11.55 -1.79 14.13
C TYR A 96 -12.47 -2.41 15.17
N LYS A 97 -13.56 -1.70 15.51
CA LYS A 97 -14.60 -2.20 16.44
C LYS A 97 -15.51 -3.21 15.74
N GLU A 98 -15.78 -3.00 14.46
CA GLU A 98 -16.66 -3.81 13.65
C GLU A 98 -15.89 -4.85 12.84
N LYS A 99 -16.40 -6.08 12.78
CA LYS A 99 -15.77 -7.14 11.98
C LYS A 99 -15.92 -6.92 10.49
N VAL A 100 -17.08 -6.40 10.08
CA VAL A 100 -17.40 -6.10 8.68
C VAL A 100 -17.94 -4.69 8.59
N ALA A 101 -17.56 -3.95 7.56
CA ALA A 101 -18.17 -2.67 7.22
C ALA A 101 -18.41 -2.62 5.72
N TYR A 102 -19.50 -1.99 5.35
CA TYR A 102 -19.91 -1.80 3.97
C TYR A 102 -20.30 -0.35 3.73
N GLN A 103 -19.81 0.21 2.63
CA GLN A 103 -20.19 1.54 2.16
C GLN A 103 -20.40 1.51 0.66
N GLU A 104 -21.42 2.21 0.20
CA GLU A 104 -21.68 2.38 -1.21
C GLU A 104 -21.62 3.84 -1.62
N MET A 105 -21.28 4.07 -2.87
CA MET A 105 -21.36 5.37 -3.52
C MET A 105 -22.00 5.21 -4.89
N GLN A 106 -22.97 6.07 -5.18
CA GLN A 106 -23.63 6.14 -6.48
C GLN A 106 -23.01 7.26 -7.32
N ASP A 107 -22.66 6.93 -8.55
CA ASP A 107 -22.15 7.90 -9.51
C ASP A 107 -22.64 7.56 -10.92
N THR A 108 -23.43 8.44 -11.51
CA THR A 108 -23.97 8.29 -12.87
C THR A 108 -22.95 8.53 -13.96
N LEU A 109 -21.78 9.10 -13.63
CA LEU A 109 -20.73 9.46 -14.59
C LEU A 109 -19.75 8.32 -14.85
N ILE A 110 -19.65 7.34 -13.96
CA ILE A 110 -18.75 6.22 -14.15
C ILE A 110 -19.28 5.24 -15.21
N SER A 111 -18.35 4.69 -15.98
CA SER A 111 -18.68 3.71 -17.02
C SER A 111 -18.82 2.29 -16.49
N ARG A 112 -18.12 1.97 -15.41
CA ARG A 112 -18.08 0.64 -14.77
C ARG A 112 -18.21 0.79 -13.27
N SER A 113 -18.76 -0.24 -12.63
CA SER A 113 -18.80 -0.33 -11.17
C SER A 113 -17.53 -0.99 -10.66
N THR A 114 -17.07 -0.57 -9.47
CA THR A 114 -15.90 -1.14 -8.80
C THR A 114 -16.26 -1.54 -7.37
N LEU A 115 -15.94 -2.76 -6.99
CA LEU A 115 -15.97 -3.21 -5.61
C LEU A 115 -14.55 -3.33 -5.07
N GLU A 116 -14.23 -2.60 -4.02
CA GLU A 116 -13.01 -2.81 -3.23
C GLU A 116 -13.34 -3.70 -2.02
N LEU A 117 -12.67 -4.85 -1.92
CA LEU A 117 -12.65 -5.66 -0.69
C LEU A 117 -11.32 -5.42 0.01
N ILE A 118 -11.37 -4.80 1.17
CA ILE A 118 -10.21 -4.31 1.92
C ILE A 118 -10.02 -5.20 3.15
N LEU A 119 -8.85 -5.81 3.25
CA LEU A 119 -8.45 -6.66 4.37
C LEU A 119 -7.29 -5.98 5.10
N PRO A 120 -7.55 -5.39 6.29
CA PRO A 120 -6.48 -4.80 7.09
C PRO A 120 -5.53 -5.87 7.63
N LYS A 121 -4.23 -5.64 7.51
CA LYS A 121 -3.18 -6.45 8.14
C LYS A 121 -2.17 -5.59 8.88
N VAL A 122 -1.46 -6.17 9.84
CA VAL A 122 -0.41 -5.45 10.56
C VAL A 122 0.78 -5.20 9.64
N THR A 123 1.20 -3.93 9.56
CA THR A 123 2.37 -3.50 8.79
C THR A 123 3.64 -4.20 9.28
N THR A 124 4.51 -4.55 8.36
CA THR A 124 5.84 -5.04 8.67
C THR A 124 6.86 -3.92 8.49
N VAL A 125 7.32 -3.35 9.61
CA VAL A 125 8.42 -2.36 9.60
C VAL A 125 9.71 -3.09 9.25
N GLN A 126 10.42 -2.61 8.22
CA GLN A 126 11.60 -3.29 7.67
C GLN A 126 12.89 -2.90 8.43
N SER A 127 12.98 -3.27 9.69
CA SER A 127 14.13 -2.97 10.56
C SER A 127 15.25 -3.99 10.45
N THR A 128 14.95 -5.21 10.03
CA THR A 128 15.90 -6.31 9.89
C THR A 128 15.87 -6.93 8.49
N TYR A 129 16.89 -7.72 8.16
CA TYR A 129 16.89 -8.50 6.92
C TYR A 129 15.73 -9.53 6.87
N GLY A 130 15.33 -10.07 8.03
CA GLY A 130 14.17 -10.96 8.12
C GLY A 130 12.87 -10.26 7.75
N ASP A 131 12.67 -9.02 8.21
CA ASP A 131 11.49 -8.21 7.87
C ASP A 131 11.45 -7.89 6.37
N ARG A 132 12.60 -7.55 5.79
CA ARG A 132 12.72 -7.31 4.33
C ARG A 132 12.38 -8.56 3.53
N LEU A 133 12.90 -9.72 3.94
CA LEU A 133 12.56 -10.98 3.29
C LEU A 133 11.07 -11.30 3.41
N LYS A 134 10.46 -11.01 4.57
CA LYS A 134 9.02 -11.15 4.76
C LYS A 134 8.24 -10.26 3.78
N LYS A 135 8.57 -8.96 3.65
CA LYS A 135 7.93 -8.05 2.70
C LYS A 135 8.11 -8.52 1.25
N ILE A 136 9.27 -9.06 0.89
CA ILE A 136 9.50 -9.64 -0.44
C ILE A 136 8.59 -10.85 -0.68
N LYS A 137 8.45 -11.76 0.28
CA LYS A 137 7.53 -12.90 0.17
C LYS A 137 6.07 -12.42 0.02
N GLU A 138 5.69 -11.37 0.74
CA GLU A 138 4.39 -10.71 0.61
C GLU A 138 4.18 -10.17 -0.80
N SER A 139 5.15 -9.43 -1.34
CA SER A 139 5.11 -8.90 -2.71
C SER A 139 5.08 -10.01 -3.78
N VAL A 140 5.85 -11.08 -3.60
CA VAL A 140 5.83 -12.25 -4.50
C VAL A 140 4.46 -12.91 -4.48
N LEU A 141 3.82 -13.06 -3.32
CA LEU A 141 2.46 -13.61 -3.22
C LEU A 141 1.43 -12.71 -3.92
N VAL A 142 1.48 -11.40 -3.71
CA VAL A 142 0.61 -10.44 -4.42
C VAL A 142 0.78 -10.58 -5.93
N SER A 143 2.02 -10.63 -6.42
CA SER A 143 2.32 -10.81 -7.84
C SER A 143 1.79 -12.13 -8.38
N ALA A 144 1.92 -13.22 -7.60
CA ALA A 144 1.41 -14.54 -7.96
C ALA A 144 -0.13 -14.57 -8.08
N VAL A 145 -0.83 -13.96 -7.13
CA VAL A 145 -2.31 -13.85 -7.16
C VAL A 145 -2.74 -13.07 -8.39
N ASN A 146 -2.12 -11.91 -8.64
CA ASN A 146 -2.44 -11.08 -9.81
C ASN A 146 -2.15 -11.80 -11.14
N ALA A 147 -1.06 -12.58 -11.20
CA ALA A 147 -0.75 -13.38 -12.38
C ALA A 147 -1.85 -14.42 -12.68
N ARG A 148 -2.40 -15.06 -11.64
CA ARG A 148 -3.51 -16.01 -11.82
C ARG A 148 -4.82 -15.33 -12.20
N PHE A 149 -5.11 -14.14 -11.69
CA PHE A 149 -6.27 -13.34 -12.12
C PHE A 149 -6.14 -12.95 -13.58
N LYS A 150 -4.96 -12.47 -14.00
CA LYS A 150 -4.68 -12.13 -15.40
C LYS A 150 -4.80 -13.33 -16.34
N ALA A 151 -4.29 -14.50 -15.93
CA ALA A 151 -4.38 -15.72 -16.72
C ALA A 151 -5.84 -16.21 -16.96
N GLN A 152 -6.77 -15.79 -16.10
CA GLN A 152 -8.20 -16.07 -16.20
C GLN A 152 -9.00 -14.92 -16.85
N ASP A 153 -8.31 -13.91 -17.37
CA ASP A 153 -8.92 -12.66 -17.91
C ASP A 153 -9.88 -11.98 -16.92
N LEU A 154 -9.62 -12.14 -15.64
CA LEU A 154 -10.37 -11.45 -14.59
C LEU A 154 -9.87 -10.00 -14.50
N ARG A 155 -10.77 -9.04 -14.60
CA ARG A 155 -10.48 -7.63 -14.33
C ARG A 155 -10.50 -7.38 -12.83
N VAL A 156 -9.55 -7.99 -12.16
CA VAL A 156 -9.36 -7.93 -10.71
C VAL A 156 -7.89 -7.71 -10.42
N SER A 157 -7.61 -6.86 -9.47
CA SER A 157 -6.27 -6.66 -8.95
C SER A 157 -6.23 -6.82 -7.44
N LEU A 158 -5.11 -7.31 -6.94
CA LEU A 158 -4.74 -7.30 -5.52
C LEU A 158 -3.59 -6.32 -5.32
N SER A 159 -3.72 -5.41 -4.39
CA SER A 159 -2.63 -4.55 -3.92
C SER A 159 -2.36 -4.75 -2.44
N ASP A 160 -1.14 -4.45 -2.00
CA ASP A 160 -0.70 -4.46 -0.61
C ASP A 160 0.05 -3.16 -0.35
N ASN A 161 -0.63 -2.21 0.28
CA ASN A 161 -0.10 -0.89 0.53
C ASN A 161 -0.23 -0.53 2.01
N TRP A 162 0.79 0.18 2.53
CA TRP A 162 0.62 0.86 3.79
C TRP A 162 -0.55 1.83 3.70
N TYR A 163 -1.39 1.83 4.71
CA TYR A 163 -2.55 2.70 4.72
C TYR A 163 -2.46 3.74 5.83
N LEU A 164 -2.44 3.31 7.08
CA LEU A 164 -2.46 4.23 8.21
C LEU A 164 -1.95 3.55 9.48
N SER A 165 -1.10 4.24 10.25
CA SER A 165 -0.55 3.75 11.52
C SER A 165 0.15 2.39 11.38
N ASP A 166 -0.36 1.37 12.07
CA ASP A 166 0.19 0.01 12.13
C ASP A 166 -0.43 -0.95 11.09
N LYS A 167 -1.20 -0.44 10.12
CA LYS A 167 -1.90 -1.29 9.13
C LYS A 167 -1.47 -1.02 7.70
N ASP A 168 -1.24 -2.14 7.00
CA ASP A 168 -1.35 -2.23 5.55
C ASP A 168 -2.77 -2.67 5.18
N HIS A 169 -3.22 -2.29 4.00
CA HIS A 169 -4.45 -2.81 3.41
C HIS A 169 -4.12 -3.71 2.21
N LEU A 170 -4.60 -4.95 2.27
CA LEU A 170 -4.76 -5.79 1.09
C LEU A 170 -6.08 -5.42 0.45
N VAL A 171 -6.03 -4.91 -0.77
CA VAL A 171 -7.22 -4.45 -1.49
C VAL A 171 -7.42 -5.27 -2.74
N PHE A 172 -8.53 -5.99 -2.82
CA PHE A 172 -9.04 -6.54 -4.07
C PHE A 172 -9.91 -5.48 -4.74
N SER A 173 -9.50 -5.00 -5.91
CA SER A 173 -10.30 -4.12 -6.75
C SER A 173 -10.93 -4.96 -7.86
N ILE A 174 -12.25 -5.04 -7.88
CA ILE A 174 -13.05 -5.88 -8.76
C ILE A 174 -13.92 -4.99 -9.62
N ASP A 175 -13.62 -4.90 -10.91
CA ASP A 175 -14.36 -4.09 -11.86
C ASP A 175 -15.40 -4.92 -12.60
N GLY A 176 -16.61 -4.38 -12.75
CA GLY A 176 -17.71 -4.98 -13.50
C GLY A 176 -18.62 -3.94 -14.14
N GLU A 177 -19.41 -4.35 -15.13
CA GLU A 177 -20.42 -3.46 -15.74
C GLU A 177 -21.62 -3.27 -14.82
N HIS A 178 -21.95 -4.33 -14.05
CA HIS A 178 -23.07 -4.37 -13.12
C HIS A 178 -22.78 -5.32 -11.94
N GLY A 179 -23.62 -5.25 -10.90
CA GLY A 179 -23.45 -6.02 -9.67
C GLY A 179 -23.41 -7.53 -9.87
N THR A 180 -24.14 -8.08 -10.85
CA THR A 180 -24.14 -9.53 -11.17
C THR A 180 -22.76 -9.99 -11.65
N GLU A 181 -22.13 -9.25 -12.56
CA GLU A 181 -20.75 -9.55 -13.02
C GLU A 181 -19.75 -9.51 -11.86
N ILE A 182 -19.92 -8.54 -10.94
CA ILE A 182 -19.06 -8.45 -9.76
C ILE A 182 -19.25 -9.66 -8.85
N LYS A 183 -20.48 -10.14 -8.64
CA LYS A 183 -20.76 -11.37 -7.85
C LYS A 183 -20.07 -12.60 -8.45
N GLU A 184 -20.17 -12.78 -9.75
CA GLU A 184 -19.50 -13.86 -10.47
C GLU A 184 -17.97 -13.78 -10.29
N LYS A 185 -17.41 -12.58 -10.41
CA LYS A 185 -15.97 -12.35 -10.17
C LYS A 185 -15.53 -12.60 -8.72
N ILE A 186 -16.35 -12.28 -7.73
CA ILE A 186 -16.07 -12.64 -6.33
C ILE A 186 -15.91 -14.15 -6.21
N VAL A 187 -16.83 -14.94 -6.81
CA VAL A 187 -16.75 -16.41 -6.79
C VAL A 187 -15.45 -16.90 -7.43
N GLU A 188 -15.07 -16.33 -8.58
CA GLU A 188 -13.83 -16.68 -9.28
C GLU A 188 -12.57 -16.29 -8.48
N VAL A 189 -12.54 -15.10 -7.88
CA VAL A 189 -11.47 -14.64 -7.00
C VAL A 189 -11.28 -15.60 -5.84
N VAL A 190 -12.36 -15.88 -5.12
CA VAL A 190 -12.32 -16.71 -3.91
C VAL A 190 -11.91 -18.15 -4.23
N SER A 191 -12.46 -18.72 -5.29
CA SER A 191 -12.09 -20.08 -5.71
C SER A 191 -10.62 -20.17 -6.17
N THR A 192 -10.08 -19.10 -6.78
CA THR A 192 -8.65 -18.99 -7.12
C THR A 192 -7.78 -18.89 -5.86
N LEU A 193 -8.17 -18.05 -4.89
CA LEU A 193 -7.47 -17.94 -3.61
C LEU A 193 -7.49 -19.26 -2.84
N LYS A 194 -8.61 -19.97 -2.85
CA LYS A 194 -8.72 -21.31 -2.27
C LYS A 194 -7.78 -22.31 -2.96
N GLN A 195 -7.73 -22.31 -4.29
CA GLN A 195 -6.81 -23.16 -5.04
C GLN A 195 -5.35 -22.88 -4.66
N ILE A 196 -4.96 -21.60 -4.50
CA ILE A 196 -3.63 -21.23 -4.02
C ILE A 196 -3.36 -21.76 -2.61
N ARG A 197 -4.33 -21.65 -1.70
CA ARG A 197 -4.19 -22.15 -0.32
C ARG A 197 -4.06 -23.67 -0.26
N GLU A 198 -4.75 -24.39 -1.13
CA GLU A 198 -4.77 -25.86 -1.11
C GLU A 198 -3.59 -26.46 -1.90
N GLN A 199 -3.26 -25.90 -3.06
CA GLN A 199 -2.30 -26.49 -4.01
C GLN A 199 -0.94 -25.78 -4.05
N GLY A 200 -0.85 -24.51 -3.60
CA GLY A 200 0.35 -23.70 -3.72
C GLY A 200 0.65 -23.31 -5.17
N PHE A 201 1.93 -23.31 -5.53
CA PHE A 201 2.46 -22.90 -6.83
C PHE A 201 3.29 -24.02 -7.43
N CYS A 202 3.11 -24.32 -8.71
CA CYS A 202 3.94 -25.28 -9.41
C CYS A 202 5.33 -24.70 -9.70
N GLU A 203 6.31 -25.57 -9.97
CA GLU A 203 7.71 -25.15 -10.13
C GLU A 203 7.93 -24.12 -11.26
N PRO A 204 7.38 -24.27 -12.49
CA PRO A 204 7.55 -23.27 -13.53
C PRO A 204 6.95 -21.90 -13.18
N GLU A 205 5.77 -21.89 -12.52
CA GLU A 205 5.11 -20.66 -12.04
C GLU A 205 5.99 -19.96 -11.00
N LEU A 206 6.48 -20.71 -10.01
CA LEU A 206 7.33 -20.19 -8.95
C LEU A 206 8.65 -19.66 -9.48
N ALA A 207 9.27 -20.36 -10.43
CA ALA A 207 10.52 -19.92 -11.07
C ALA A 207 10.36 -18.55 -11.73
N ARG A 208 9.28 -18.35 -12.51
CA ARG A 208 8.98 -17.07 -13.15
C ARG A 208 8.71 -15.95 -12.15
N LEU A 209 7.96 -16.23 -11.09
CA LEU A 209 7.70 -15.25 -10.01
C LEU A 209 9.01 -14.79 -9.36
N LYS A 210 9.91 -15.71 -9.08
CA LYS A 210 11.24 -15.42 -8.52
C LYS A 210 12.08 -14.57 -9.46
N GLU A 211 12.10 -14.92 -10.73
CA GLU A 211 12.84 -14.18 -11.76
C GLU A 211 12.32 -12.73 -11.86
N ASN A 212 11.01 -12.55 -11.93
CA ASN A 212 10.40 -11.23 -11.97
C ASN A 212 10.73 -10.41 -10.72
N ALA A 213 10.66 -11.01 -9.51
CA ALA A 213 11.03 -10.35 -8.28
C ALA A 213 12.51 -9.89 -8.27
N ILE A 214 13.43 -10.72 -8.80
CA ILE A 214 14.84 -10.37 -8.93
C ILE A 214 15.06 -9.24 -9.95
N LYS A 215 14.35 -9.27 -11.09
CA LYS A 215 14.38 -8.17 -12.08
C LYS A 215 13.94 -6.84 -11.47
N GLN A 216 12.90 -6.86 -10.62
CA GLN A 216 12.43 -5.65 -9.93
C GLN A 216 13.47 -5.10 -8.95
N LEU A 217 14.21 -5.95 -8.24
CA LEU A 217 15.32 -5.48 -7.40
C LEU A 217 16.33 -4.66 -8.18
N GLY A 218 16.66 -5.06 -9.42
CA GLY A 218 17.58 -4.32 -10.28
C GLY A 218 17.07 -2.94 -10.70
N LYS A 219 15.76 -2.75 -10.81
CA LYS A 219 15.13 -1.46 -11.18
C LYS A 219 15.08 -0.44 -10.04
N LEU A 220 15.24 -0.87 -8.79
CA LEU A 220 15.23 0.02 -7.62
C LEU A 220 16.44 0.97 -7.56
N TYR A 221 17.45 0.76 -8.42
CA TYR A 221 18.72 1.50 -8.43
C TYR A 221 18.86 2.40 -9.66
N THR A 222 17.82 3.15 -9.97
CA THR A 222 17.97 4.29 -10.86
C THR A 222 18.77 5.38 -10.16
N VAL A 223 19.56 6.15 -10.94
CA VAL A 223 20.26 7.32 -10.41
C VAL A 223 19.20 8.28 -9.85
N LYS A 224 19.16 8.42 -8.53
CA LYS A 224 18.22 9.32 -7.83
C LYS A 224 18.82 10.71 -7.76
N SER A 225 17.96 11.73 -7.88
CA SER A 225 18.33 13.11 -7.58
C SER A 225 18.57 13.30 -6.08
N SER A 226 19.22 14.41 -5.70
CA SER A 226 19.40 14.76 -4.29
C SER A 226 18.05 14.91 -3.56
N GLU A 227 17.04 15.42 -4.25
CA GLU A 227 15.68 15.56 -3.73
C GLU A 227 15.06 14.18 -3.40
N GLN A 228 15.11 13.23 -4.34
CA GLN A 228 14.62 11.88 -4.12
C GLN A 228 15.35 11.15 -2.99
N TRP A 229 16.68 11.34 -2.87
CA TRP A 229 17.44 10.82 -1.73
C TRP A 229 17.02 11.46 -0.42
N CYS A 230 16.73 12.76 -0.42
CA CYS A 230 16.28 13.47 0.78
C CYS A 230 14.91 12.95 1.25
N GLU A 231 13.98 12.74 0.33
CA GLU A 231 12.67 12.13 0.61
C GLU A 231 12.83 10.71 1.18
N ASP A 232 13.61 9.84 0.52
CA ASP A 232 13.86 8.48 1.00
C ASP A 232 14.42 8.45 2.42
N PHE A 233 15.40 9.30 2.75
CA PHE A 233 15.97 9.36 4.09
C PHE A 233 15.00 9.95 5.12
N ALA A 234 14.16 10.89 4.73
CA ALA A 234 13.09 11.41 5.59
C ALA A 234 12.07 10.30 5.91
N ASP A 235 11.66 9.54 4.92
CA ASP A 235 10.74 8.41 5.07
C ASP A 235 11.33 7.32 5.98
N LEU A 236 12.61 7.00 5.81
CA LEU A 236 13.31 6.06 6.70
C LEU A 236 13.36 6.56 8.15
N ALA A 237 13.56 7.87 8.35
CA ALA A 237 13.58 8.46 9.68
C ALA A 237 12.18 8.43 10.34
N ILE A 238 11.12 8.62 9.56
CA ILE A 238 9.73 8.58 10.03
C ILE A 238 9.29 7.14 10.31
N SER A 239 9.58 6.21 9.39
CA SER A 239 9.16 4.82 9.50
C SER A 239 9.95 4.01 10.52
N GLY A 240 11.13 4.50 10.93
CA GLY A 240 12.08 3.75 11.75
C GLY A 240 12.77 2.60 11.00
N GLU A 241 12.63 2.53 9.70
CA GLU A 241 13.32 1.58 8.84
C GLU A 241 14.81 1.91 8.74
N ARG A 242 15.63 0.90 8.45
CA ARG A 242 17.07 1.09 8.30
C ARG A 242 17.46 1.16 6.84
N TYR A 243 18.27 2.16 6.52
CA TYR A 243 18.94 2.18 5.22
C TYR A 243 19.94 1.03 5.11
N VAL A 244 19.99 0.38 3.97
CA VAL A 244 20.94 -0.69 3.67
C VAL A 244 21.60 -0.40 2.32
N THR A 245 22.92 -0.43 2.28
CA THR A 245 23.69 -0.18 1.06
C THR A 245 23.47 -1.26 0.00
N ASP A 246 23.41 -0.81 -1.24
CA ASP A 246 22.76 -1.50 -2.35
C ASP A 246 23.39 -2.83 -2.82
N THR A 247 24.70 -2.91 -2.94
CA THR A 247 25.34 -3.98 -3.71
C THR A 247 25.37 -5.33 -3.00
N LEU A 248 25.69 -5.34 -1.70
CA LEU A 248 25.70 -6.56 -0.89
C LEU A 248 24.28 -7.02 -0.57
N HIS A 249 23.40 -6.05 -0.38
CA HIS A 249 22.00 -6.29 -0.07
C HIS A 249 21.28 -7.00 -1.21
N ASN A 250 21.45 -6.56 -2.46
CA ASN A 250 20.81 -7.16 -3.62
C ASN A 250 21.26 -8.57 -3.89
N GLY A 251 22.55 -8.84 -3.78
CA GLY A 251 23.08 -10.19 -3.93
C GLY A 251 22.48 -11.14 -2.90
N TRP A 252 22.34 -10.68 -1.65
CA TRP A 252 21.72 -11.44 -0.58
C TRP A 252 20.23 -11.64 -0.85
N LEU A 253 19.48 -10.58 -1.17
CA LEU A 253 18.04 -10.66 -1.47
C LEU A 253 17.76 -11.57 -2.65
N ALA A 254 18.51 -11.47 -3.74
CA ALA A 254 18.37 -12.35 -4.90
C ALA A 254 18.58 -13.83 -4.53
N THR A 255 19.54 -14.10 -3.65
CA THR A 255 19.78 -15.46 -3.13
C THR A 255 18.58 -15.95 -2.30
N GLN A 256 18.03 -15.09 -1.42
CA GLN A 256 16.87 -15.45 -0.60
C GLN A 256 15.62 -15.65 -1.47
N ILE A 257 15.40 -14.80 -2.49
CA ILE A 257 14.26 -14.95 -3.42
C ILE A 257 14.36 -16.29 -4.16
N ARG A 258 15.55 -16.70 -4.63
CA ARG A 258 15.74 -18.02 -5.27
C ARG A 258 15.41 -19.17 -4.32
N ALA A 259 15.65 -19.00 -3.02
CA ALA A 259 15.38 -20.00 -2.00
C ALA A 259 13.91 -20.07 -1.53
N ILE A 260 13.04 -19.14 -1.95
CA ILE A 260 11.61 -19.18 -1.57
C ILE A 260 10.99 -20.48 -2.06
N GLU A 261 10.29 -21.18 -1.16
CA GLU A 261 9.57 -22.42 -1.45
C GLU A 261 8.07 -22.15 -1.66
N SER A 262 7.42 -22.95 -2.53
CA SER A 262 5.96 -22.88 -2.75
C SER A 262 5.18 -23.00 -1.43
N LYS A 263 5.66 -23.85 -0.51
CA LYS A 263 5.04 -24.06 0.80
C LYS A 263 5.01 -22.81 1.67
N GLU A 264 6.02 -21.95 1.57
CA GLU A 264 6.07 -20.69 2.33
C GLU A 264 5.00 -19.72 1.85
N LEU A 265 4.87 -19.55 0.52
CA LEU A 265 3.85 -18.71 -0.09
C LEU A 265 2.44 -19.26 0.13
N GLN A 266 2.27 -20.59 0.07
CA GLN A 266 1.02 -21.28 0.39
C GLN A 266 0.59 -21.00 1.83
N THR A 267 1.54 -21.08 2.78
CA THR A 267 1.29 -20.81 4.19
C THR A 267 0.89 -19.35 4.41
N LEU A 268 1.56 -18.44 3.72
CA LEU A 268 1.24 -17.01 3.76
C LEU A 268 -0.16 -16.73 3.18
N ALA A 269 -0.50 -17.36 2.05
CA ALA A 269 -1.83 -17.28 1.46
C ALA A 269 -2.92 -17.82 2.40
N GLY A 270 -2.64 -18.94 3.09
CA GLY A 270 -3.53 -19.47 4.12
C GLY A 270 -3.77 -18.49 5.26
N LYS A 271 -2.72 -17.77 5.68
CA LYS A 271 -2.82 -16.75 6.73
C LYS A 271 -3.61 -15.51 6.28
N TRP A 272 -3.43 -15.07 5.04
CA TRP A 272 -4.08 -13.85 4.53
C TRP A 272 -5.53 -14.10 4.11
N PHE A 273 -5.79 -15.21 3.44
CA PHE A 273 -7.06 -15.49 2.77
C PHE A 273 -7.86 -16.63 3.42
N GLY A 274 -7.35 -17.22 4.50
CA GLY A 274 -8.03 -18.34 5.18
C GLY A 274 -9.20 -17.94 6.08
N CYS A 275 -9.27 -16.68 6.48
CA CYS A 275 -10.35 -16.16 7.29
C CYS A 275 -10.55 -14.68 6.98
N LEU A 276 -11.73 -14.31 6.55
CA LEU A 276 -12.11 -12.91 6.36
C LEU A 276 -12.57 -12.31 7.68
N SER A 277 -11.63 -11.89 8.50
CA SER A 277 -11.92 -11.06 9.66
C SER A 277 -11.68 -9.60 9.33
N HIS A 278 -12.60 -8.74 9.73
CA HIS A 278 -12.49 -7.29 9.52
C HIS A 278 -12.48 -6.82 8.06
N VAL A 279 -13.20 -7.50 7.18
CA VAL A 279 -13.36 -7.08 5.78
C VAL A 279 -14.11 -5.76 5.71
N ARG A 280 -13.60 -4.84 4.90
CA ARG A 280 -14.23 -3.58 4.56
C ARG A 280 -14.61 -3.62 3.09
N ALA A 281 -15.85 -3.38 2.76
CA ALA A 281 -16.34 -3.40 1.39
C ALA A 281 -16.78 -2.00 0.96
N ALA A 282 -16.18 -1.49 -0.11
CA ALA A 282 -16.49 -0.19 -0.70
C ALA A 282 -17.01 -0.42 -2.12
N TYR A 283 -18.25 -0.07 -2.37
CA TYR A 283 -18.91 -0.29 -3.66
C TYR A 283 -19.27 1.01 -4.36
N HIS A 284 -18.58 1.30 -5.48
CA HIS A 284 -18.82 2.43 -6.35
C HIS A 284 -19.56 1.96 -7.59
N TYR A 285 -20.77 2.45 -7.83
CA TYR A 285 -21.60 1.93 -8.92
C TYR A 285 -22.46 2.98 -9.61
N ASN A 286 -22.79 2.69 -10.88
CA ASN A 286 -23.69 3.51 -11.65
C ASN A 286 -25.13 2.95 -11.55
N PRO A 287 -26.06 3.64 -10.86
CA PRO A 287 -27.41 3.16 -10.65
C PRO A 287 -28.25 3.08 -11.92
N LEU A 288 -27.79 3.72 -13.03
CA LEU A 288 -28.47 3.63 -14.33
C LEU A 288 -28.09 2.37 -15.13
N LYS A 289 -27.01 1.67 -14.71
CA LYS A 289 -26.48 0.50 -15.42
C LYS A 289 -26.72 -0.82 -14.70
N GLY A 290 -27.10 -0.79 -13.44
CA GLY A 290 -27.28 -2.02 -12.69
C GLY A 290 -27.83 -1.81 -11.29
N GLU A 291 -28.23 -2.93 -10.69
CA GLU A 291 -28.73 -2.92 -9.32
C GLU A 291 -27.60 -2.76 -8.31
N LYS A 292 -27.98 -2.22 -7.16
CA LYS A 292 -27.15 -2.14 -5.98
C LYS A 292 -26.72 -3.54 -5.53
N LEU A 293 -25.43 -3.67 -5.20
CA LEU A 293 -24.88 -4.87 -4.58
C LEU A 293 -24.93 -4.70 -3.05
N THR A 294 -25.60 -5.61 -2.36
CA THR A 294 -25.73 -5.56 -0.91
C THR A 294 -24.55 -6.27 -0.21
N GLU A 295 -24.29 -5.91 1.04
CA GLU A 295 -23.31 -6.60 1.89
C GLU A 295 -23.56 -8.12 1.92
N LYS A 296 -24.83 -8.52 2.04
CA LYS A 296 -25.20 -9.93 2.06
C LYS A 296 -24.86 -10.65 0.75
N GLU A 297 -25.13 -10.05 -0.39
CA GLU A 297 -24.81 -10.65 -1.69
C GLU A 297 -23.30 -10.81 -1.88
N ILE A 298 -22.48 -9.86 -1.38
CA ILE A 298 -21.02 -9.96 -1.37
C ILE A 298 -20.61 -11.17 -0.52
N GLN A 299 -21.18 -11.30 0.67
CA GLN A 299 -20.89 -12.41 1.58
C GLN A 299 -21.33 -13.76 0.98
N ASP A 300 -22.55 -13.84 0.45
CA ASP A 300 -23.07 -15.06 -0.18
C ASP A 300 -22.18 -15.49 -1.36
N SER A 301 -21.72 -14.55 -2.20
CA SER A 301 -20.80 -14.84 -3.32
C SER A 301 -19.43 -15.31 -2.84
N TRP A 302 -18.94 -14.77 -1.73
CA TRP A 302 -17.71 -15.25 -1.10
C TRP A 302 -17.84 -16.68 -0.60
N GLU A 303 -18.94 -17.00 0.11
CA GLU A 303 -19.23 -18.33 0.60
C GLU A 303 -19.43 -19.35 -0.54
N GLU A 304 -20.01 -18.90 -1.64
CA GLU A 304 -20.14 -19.72 -2.86
C GLU A 304 -18.77 -20.05 -3.45
N GLY A 305 -17.88 -19.07 -3.58
CA GLY A 305 -16.50 -19.26 -4.04
C GLY A 305 -15.72 -20.26 -3.19
N GLU A 306 -15.90 -20.25 -1.87
CA GLU A 306 -15.29 -21.23 -0.95
C GLU A 306 -15.79 -22.67 -1.18
N LYS A 307 -16.98 -22.86 -1.75
CA LYS A 307 -17.53 -24.19 -2.07
C LYS A 307 -17.06 -24.70 -3.42
N VAL A 308 -16.60 -23.82 -4.32
CA VAL A 308 -16.08 -24.22 -5.64
C VAL A 308 -14.79 -25.03 -5.46
N SER A 309 -14.74 -26.18 -6.12
CA SER A 309 -13.53 -27.01 -6.22
C SER A 309 -12.91 -26.83 -7.60
N ARG A 310 -11.68 -26.35 -7.66
CA ARG A 310 -10.90 -26.22 -8.90
C ARG A 310 -9.97 -27.43 -9.05
N GLY A 311 -9.81 -27.90 -10.29
CA GLY A 311 -8.79 -28.90 -10.63
C GLY A 311 -7.36 -28.41 -10.33
N VAL A 312 -6.38 -29.25 -10.65
CA VAL A 312 -4.98 -28.86 -10.55
C VAL A 312 -4.71 -27.67 -11.48
N TYR A 313 -4.03 -26.65 -10.94
CA TYR A 313 -3.71 -25.47 -11.73
C TYR A 313 -2.68 -25.81 -12.83
N GLU A 314 -3.06 -25.65 -14.07
CA GLU A 314 -2.17 -25.80 -15.22
C GLU A 314 -1.57 -24.43 -15.56
N TYR A 315 -0.26 -24.28 -15.28
CA TYR A 315 0.45 -23.04 -15.58
C TYR A 315 0.72 -22.95 -17.08
N VAL A 316 0.13 -21.92 -17.70
CA VAL A 316 0.40 -21.57 -19.10
C VAL A 316 1.42 -20.45 -19.13
N VAL A 317 2.54 -20.64 -19.82
CA VAL A 317 3.51 -19.56 -20.05
C VAL A 317 2.88 -18.57 -21.03
N VAL A 318 2.42 -17.44 -20.52
CA VAL A 318 2.05 -16.30 -21.34
C VAL A 318 3.37 -15.63 -21.73
N GLU A 319 3.80 -15.74 -22.98
CA GLU A 319 4.88 -14.90 -23.50
C GLU A 319 4.39 -13.45 -23.41
N GLU A 320 5.04 -12.64 -22.57
CA GLU A 320 4.83 -11.20 -22.63
C GLU A 320 5.40 -10.77 -23.99
N GLU A 321 4.55 -10.18 -24.84
CA GLU A 321 5.05 -9.40 -25.96
C GLU A 321 6.08 -8.43 -25.39
N GLU A 322 7.35 -8.57 -25.79
CA GLU A 322 8.37 -7.57 -25.48
C GLU A 322 7.78 -6.25 -25.97
N GLN A 323 7.48 -5.36 -25.05
CA GLN A 323 7.16 -3.98 -25.43
C GLN A 323 8.44 -3.52 -26.15
N GLU A 324 8.35 -3.35 -27.47
CA GLU A 324 9.40 -2.70 -28.24
C GLU A 324 9.80 -1.46 -27.46
N GLU A 325 11.08 -1.37 -27.08
CA GLU A 325 11.61 -0.12 -26.52
C GLU A 325 11.26 0.95 -27.53
N VAL A 326 10.32 1.82 -27.14
CA VAL A 326 9.97 2.97 -27.96
C VAL A 326 11.24 3.79 -28.07
N ASP A 327 11.87 3.77 -29.25
CA ASP A 327 13.06 4.53 -29.53
C ASP A 327 12.71 6.02 -29.35
N VAL A 328 13.11 6.54 -28.17
CA VAL A 328 12.81 7.94 -27.82
C VAL A 328 13.71 8.81 -28.70
N PRO A 329 13.17 9.58 -29.63
CA PRO A 329 13.98 10.36 -30.54
C PRO A 329 15.00 11.22 -29.79
N GLU A 330 16.25 11.18 -30.21
CA GLU A 330 17.43 11.81 -29.56
C GLU A 330 17.24 13.31 -29.28
N PHE A 331 16.35 13.99 -30.01
CA PHE A 331 16.03 15.41 -29.82
C PHE A 331 15.22 15.72 -28.55
N LEU A 332 14.65 14.72 -27.85
CA LEU A 332 13.99 14.89 -26.56
C LEU A 332 14.94 14.85 -25.38
N VAL A 333 16.19 14.42 -25.60
CA VAL A 333 17.24 14.44 -24.57
C VAL A 333 17.93 15.80 -24.60
N ARG A 334 17.36 16.83 -24.00
CA ARG A 334 18.08 18.09 -23.74
C ARG A 334 19.11 17.84 -22.64
N LYS A 335 20.39 17.78 -23.01
CA LYS A 335 21.49 17.90 -22.05
C LYS A 335 21.45 19.34 -21.50
N PHE A 336 21.01 19.50 -20.25
CA PHE A 336 21.27 20.72 -19.51
C PHE A 336 22.76 20.71 -19.11
N THR A 337 23.54 21.59 -19.72
CA THR A 337 24.84 21.98 -19.17
C THR A 337 24.58 23.15 -18.23
N PRO A 338 24.85 23.02 -16.92
CA PRO A 338 24.77 24.19 -16.01
C PRO A 338 25.82 25.20 -16.46
N SER A 339 25.41 26.46 -16.60
CA SER A 339 26.30 27.63 -16.78
C SER A 339 26.96 28.03 -15.50
#